data_140c19289da2203e86b2cbd48d6099ae
#
_entry.id   140c19289da2203e86b2cbd48d6099ae
#
_cell.length_a   1.000
_cell.length_b   1.000
_cell.length_c   1.000
_cell.angle_alpha   90.00
_cell.angle_beta   90.00
_cell.angle_gamma   90.00
#
_symmetry.space_group_name_H-M   'P 1'
#
loop_
_entity.id
_entity.type
_entity.pdbx_description
1 polymer ?
#
loop_
_entity_poly.entity_id
_entity_poly.type
_entity_poly.pdbx_seq_one_letter_code
_entity_poly.pdbx_strand_id
1 'polypeptide(L)'
;MIEEIKIRSRKIGPKFPPFIIAEAGINHNGSLKIAKKMVDVAKVAGVSCIKFQTHIANQEMIQTNMLPGKISKRTLWNIIKHCELSESSEEKLFKYCKQKKILALSTPFSISAVDRLEKFHLPAYKIGSGEITNIPFLDRIAKTKKPIILSSGMSTLNEIKNAVQIFKKNHNPISLLHTTSIYPTKYKDVRLGLIEKYRKLFGIP
;
A
#
# COMPACT_ATOMS: atom_id res chain seq x y z
N MET A 1 -13.49 17.55 -14.26
CA MET A 1 -12.71 16.47 -14.93
C MET A 1 -12.09 15.60 -13.86
N ILE A 2 -11.94 14.27 -14.11
CA ILE A 2 -11.23 13.37 -13.20
C ILE A 2 -9.75 13.50 -13.49
N GLU A 3 -8.96 13.76 -12.45
CA GLU A 3 -7.51 13.87 -12.56
C GLU A 3 -6.90 12.52 -12.99
N GLU A 4 -5.83 12.58 -13.78
CA GLU A 4 -5.01 11.42 -14.12
C GLU A 4 -3.76 11.46 -13.27
N ILE A 5 -3.30 10.29 -12.81
CA ILE A 5 -2.02 10.21 -12.12
C ILE A 5 -1.02 9.40 -12.93
N LYS A 6 0.27 9.58 -12.64
CA LYS A 6 1.35 8.87 -13.32
C LYS A 6 2.28 8.23 -12.29
N ILE A 7 2.52 6.92 -12.45
CA ILE A 7 3.54 6.19 -11.69
C ILE A 7 4.58 5.71 -12.71
N ARG A 8 5.77 6.33 -12.69
CA ARG A 8 6.78 6.16 -13.75
C ARG A 8 6.19 6.48 -15.13
N SER A 9 6.23 5.54 -16.08
CA SER A 9 5.68 5.72 -17.43
C SER A 9 4.18 5.36 -17.53
N ARG A 10 3.59 4.76 -16.49
CA ARG A 10 2.19 4.29 -16.52
C ARG A 10 1.24 5.39 -16.08
N LYS A 11 0.28 5.72 -16.92
CA LYS A 11 -0.84 6.59 -16.59
C LYS A 11 -1.97 5.78 -15.96
N ILE A 12 -2.64 6.35 -14.96
CA ILE A 12 -3.75 5.76 -14.22
C ILE A 12 -4.91 6.75 -14.27
N GLY A 13 -6.07 6.29 -14.68
CA GLY A 13 -7.27 7.10 -14.83
C GLY A 13 -8.28 6.42 -15.75
N PRO A 14 -9.49 6.98 -15.91
CA PRO A 14 -10.59 6.32 -16.62
C PRO A 14 -10.32 6.01 -18.09
N LYS A 15 -9.37 6.73 -18.70
CA LYS A 15 -9.04 6.58 -20.13
C LYS A 15 -7.94 5.57 -20.42
N PHE A 16 -7.37 4.97 -19.38
CA PHE A 16 -6.24 4.05 -19.51
C PHE A 16 -6.61 2.62 -19.09
N PRO A 17 -5.88 1.62 -19.61
CA PRO A 17 -6.02 0.26 -19.12
C PRO A 17 -5.78 0.17 -17.61
N PRO A 18 -6.43 -0.77 -16.91
CA PRO A 18 -6.25 -0.95 -15.47
C PRO A 18 -4.79 -1.08 -15.07
N PHE A 19 -4.40 -0.44 -13.97
CA PHE A 19 -3.10 -0.62 -13.33
C PHE A 19 -3.22 -1.77 -12.33
N ILE A 20 -2.83 -2.97 -12.74
CA ILE A 20 -2.98 -4.19 -11.93
C ILE A 20 -1.80 -4.32 -10.99
N ILE A 21 -2.10 -4.42 -9.68
CA ILE A 21 -1.11 -4.59 -8.62
C ILE A 21 -1.26 -5.99 -8.03
N ALA A 22 -0.24 -6.84 -8.18
CA ALA A 22 -0.16 -8.09 -7.45
C ALA A 22 0.18 -7.82 -5.98
N GLU A 23 -0.69 -8.24 -5.08
CA GLU A 23 -0.50 -8.08 -3.63
C GLU A 23 0.32 -9.24 -3.07
N ALA A 24 1.60 -9.02 -2.84
CA ALA A 24 2.47 -9.97 -2.14
C ALA A 24 2.37 -9.81 -0.62
N GLY A 25 2.15 -8.58 -0.15
CA GLY A 25 2.02 -8.27 1.28
C GLY A 25 3.19 -8.82 2.10
N ILE A 26 2.88 -9.60 3.14
CA ILE A 26 3.83 -10.30 4.01
C ILE A 26 3.89 -11.81 3.74
N ASN A 27 3.28 -12.30 2.64
CA ASN A 27 3.19 -13.74 2.35
C ASN A 27 4.56 -14.40 2.08
N HIS A 28 5.63 -13.62 1.99
CA HIS A 28 7.00 -14.13 1.96
C HIS A 28 7.47 -14.67 3.32
N ASN A 29 6.72 -14.46 4.42
CA ASN A 29 7.02 -14.98 5.75
C ASN A 29 8.48 -14.70 6.20
N GLY A 30 8.98 -13.49 6.01
CA GLY A 30 10.35 -13.07 6.34
C GLY A 30 11.44 -13.62 5.41
N SER A 31 11.09 -14.36 4.36
CA SER A 31 12.06 -14.99 3.45
C SER A 31 12.27 -14.16 2.18
N LEU A 32 13.46 -13.59 2.02
CA LEU A 32 13.88 -12.92 0.78
C LEU A 32 13.79 -13.85 -0.44
N LYS A 33 14.11 -15.16 -0.26
CA LYS A 33 14.02 -16.15 -1.33
C LYS A 33 12.59 -16.31 -1.83
N ILE A 34 11.61 -16.39 -0.91
CA ILE A 34 10.18 -16.49 -1.26
C ILE A 34 9.71 -15.17 -1.90
N ALA A 35 10.08 -14.01 -1.34
CA ALA A 35 9.75 -12.72 -1.91
C ALA A 35 10.21 -12.57 -3.37
N LYS A 36 11.44 -13.02 -3.69
CA LYS A 36 11.95 -13.04 -5.07
C LYS A 36 11.15 -13.98 -5.99
N LYS A 37 10.73 -15.17 -5.50
CA LYS A 37 9.84 -16.05 -6.28
C LYS A 37 8.50 -15.38 -6.59
N MET A 38 7.93 -14.63 -5.63
CA MET A 38 6.71 -13.87 -5.87
C MET A 38 6.90 -12.80 -6.96
N VAL A 39 8.05 -12.15 -7.01
CA VAL A 39 8.40 -11.22 -8.10
C VAL A 39 8.41 -11.93 -9.45
N ASP A 40 9.03 -13.10 -9.53
CA ASP A 40 9.08 -13.88 -10.78
C ASP A 40 7.68 -14.28 -11.25
N VAL A 41 6.83 -14.78 -10.35
CA VAL A 41 5.44 -15.14 -10.68
C VAL A 41 4.62 -13.91 -11.11
N ALA A 42 4.74 -12.79 -10.39
CA ALA A 42 4.05 -11.55 -10.75
C ALA A 42 4.49 -11.05 -12.14
N LYS A 43 5.79 -11.18 -12.47
CA LYS A 43 6.31 -10.82 -13.79
C LYS A 43 5.73 -11.70 -14.89
N VAL A 44 5.67 -13.01 -14.69
CA VAL A 44 5.08 -13.97 -15.65
C VAL A 44 3.58 -13.71 -15.82
N ALA A 45 2.87 -13.37 -14.75
CA ALA A 45 1.44 -13.02 -14.80
C ALA A 45 1.15 -11.70 -15.55
N GLY A 46 2.17 -10.93 -15.93
CA GLY A 46 2.01 -9.70 -16.72
C GLY A 46 1.38 -8.53 -15.97
N VAL A 47 1.38 -8.53 -14.63
CA VAL A 47 0.83 -7.43 -13.84
C VAL A 47 1.64 -6.15 -14.00
N SER A 48 1.02 -4.99 -13.75
CA SER A 48 1.69 -3.69 -13.85
C SER A 48 2.72 -3.49 -12.73
N CYS A 49 2.46 -4.06 -11.55
CA CYS A 49 3.23 -3.81 -10.34
C CYS A 49 3.10 -4.98 -9.35
N ILE A 50 4.13 -5.22 -8.54
CA ILE A 50 4.03 -6.04 -7.33
C ILE A 50 4.12 -5.15 -6.10
N LYS A 51 3.33 -5.45 -5.04
CA LYS A 51 3.31 -4.67 -3.83
C LYS A 51 3.61 -5.52 -2.59
N PHE A 52 4.57 -5.05 -1.81
CA PHE A 52 4.96 -5.59 -0.52
C PHE A 52 4.47 -4.71 0.64
N GLN A 53 4.77 -5.10 1.85
CA GLN A 53 4.57 -4.34 3.07
C GLN A 53 5.91 -4.20 3.77
N THR A 54 6.23 -2.99 4.24
CA THR A 54 7.44 -2.70 5.00
C THR A 54 7.07 -2.51 6.45
N HIS A 55 7.41 -3.50 7.25
CA HIS A 55 7.20 -3.53 8.67
C HIS A 55 8.50 -3.31 9.43
N ILE A 56 8.42 -2.51 10.49
CA ILE A 56 9.43 -2.38 11.54
C ILE A 56 8.67 -2.50 12.85
N ALA A 57 8.50 -3.72 13.33
CA ALA A 57 7.50 -4.07 14.35
C ALA A 57 7.52 -3.15 15.59
N ASN A 58 8.70 -2.84 16.11
CA ASN A 58 8.87 -1.96 17.28
C ASN A 58 8.68 -0.47 16.98
N GLN A 59 8.42 -0.09 15.74
CA GLN A 59 8.15 1.30 15.31
C GLN A 59 6.70 1.50 14.88
N GLU A 60 5.93 0.44 14.75
CA GLU A 60 4.54 0.50 14.27
C GLU A 60 3.52 0.05 15.31
N MET A 61 3.91 -0.76 16.29
CA MET A 61 3.00 -1.26 17.31
C MET A 61 3.70 -1.54 18.63
N ILE A 62 2.93 -1.51 19.71
CA ILE A 62 3.34 -1.98 21.02
C ILE A 62 3.30 -3.51 21.00
N GLN A 63 4.29 -4.16 21.62
CA GLN A 63 4.27 -5.60 21.81
C GLN A 63 3.02 -6.01 22.59
N THR A 64 2.18 -6.83 21.97
CA THR A 64 0.88 -7.20 22.53
C THR A 64 0.64 -8.70 22.39
N ASN A 65 -0.15 -9.25 23.30
CA ASN A 65 -0.65 -10.61 23.24
C ASN A 65 -1.95 -10.76 22.42
N MET A 66 -2.38 -9.69 21.73
CA MET A 66 -3.58 -9.71 20.90
C MET A 66 -3.45 -10.75 19.77
N LEU A 67 -4.44 -11.62 19.66
CA LEU A 67 -4.57 -12.59 18.59
C LEU A 67 -5.37 -11.98 17.42
N PRO A 68 -4.99 -12.24 16.16
CA PRO A 68 -5.73 -11.77 14.99
C PRO A 68 -7.00 -12.61 14.75
N GLY A 69 -7.91 -12.64 15.72
CA GLY A 69 -9.15 -13.39 15.68
C GLY A 69 -8.91 -14.90 15.48
N LYS A 70 -9.67 -15.52 14.55
CA LYS A 70 -9.55 -16.94 14.21
C LYS A 70 -8.48 -17.26 13.17
N ILE A 71 -7.72 -16.27 12.71
CA ILE A 71 -6.78 -16.41 11.59
C ILE A 71 -5.50 -17.13 12.03
N SER A 72 -5.02 -16.87 13.24
CA SER A 72 -3.78 -17.44 13.75
C SER A 72 -3.81 -17.62 15.28
N LYS A 73 -3.07 -18.63 15.76
CA LYS A 73 -2.77 -18.82 17.19
C LYS A 73 -1.55 -17.99 17.66
N ARG A 74 -0.82 -17.35 16.72
CA ARG A 74 0.28 -16.45 17.03
C ARG A 74 -0.27 -15.05 17.27
N THR A 75 0.35 -14.29 18.18
CA THR A 75 0.00 -12.88 18.41
C THR A 75 0.29 -12.06 17.16
N LEU A 76 -0.42 -10.95 17.01
CA LEU A 76 -0.19 -10.02 15.89
C LEU A 76 1.28 -9.55 15.85
N TRP A 77 1.84 -9.20 17.01
CA TRP A 77 3.25 -8.86 17.14
C TRP A 77 4.18 -9.94 16.57
N ASN A 78 3.98 -11.19 16.97
CA ASN A 78 4.83 -12.30 16.54
C ASN A 78 4.70 -12.57 15.02
N ILE A 79 3.51 -12.36 14.45
CA ILE A 79 3.30 -12.48 13.00
C ILE A 79 4.10 -11.40 12.28
N ILE A 80 3.93 -10.15 12.65
CA ILE A 80 4.58 -9.01 11.99
C ILE A 80 6.10 -9.11 12.16
N LYS A 81 6.57 -9.40 13.37
CA LYS A 81 8.01 -9.56 13.65
C LYS A 81 8.65 -10.68 12.85
N HIS A 82 7.93 -11.80 12.68
CA HIS A 82 8.39 -12.91 11.85
C HIS A 82 8.45 -12.57 10.36
N CYS A 83 7.53 -11.74 9.89
CA CYS A 83 7.46 -11.34 8.48
C CYS A 83 8.34 -10.13 8.14
N GLU A 84 8.89 -9.44 9.14
CA GLU A 84 9.77 -8.29 8.94
C GLU A 84 11.02 -8.68 8.15
N LEU A 85 11.26 -8.01 7.03
CA LEU A 85 12.52 -8.11 6.30
C LEU A 85 13.52 -7.08 6.86
N SER A 86 14.79 -7.47 6.95
CA SER A 86 15.85 -6.51 7.23
C SER A 86 15.97 -5.47 6.11
N GLU A 87 16.48 -4.27 6.42
CA GLU A 87 16.69 -3.21 5.44
C GLU A 87 17.53 -3.70 4.25
N SER A 88 18.58 -4.49 4.51
CA SER A 88 19.42 -5.06 3.44
C SER A 88 18.66 -6.09 2.59
N SER A 89 17.72 -6.83 3.17
CA SER A 89 16.88 -7.77 2.43
C SER A 89 15.86 -7.04 1.55
N GLU A 90 15.24 -5.98 2.05
CA GLU A 90 14.33 -5.15 1.26
C GLU A 90 15.08 -4.46 0.12
N GLU A 91 16.26 -3.91 0.36
CA GLU A 91 17.10 -3.32 -0.69
C GLU A 91 17.39 -4.33 -1.82
N LYS A 92 17.82 -5.55 -1.45
CA LYS A 92 18.06 -6.65 -2.41
C LYS A 92 16.78 -7.03 -3.16
N LEU A 93 15.62 -7.02 -2.50
CA LEU A 93 14.33 -7.31 -3.12
C LEU A 93 13.97 -6.25 -4.17
N PHE A 94 14.05 -4.95 -3.82
CA PHE A 94 13.71 -3.89 -4.77
C PHE A 94 14.70 -3.76 -5.91
N LYS A 95 16.00 -4.03 -5.67
CA LYS A 95 17.00 -4.18 -6.74
C LYS A 95 16.61 -5.33 -7.68
N TYR A 96 16.16 -6.47 -7.13
CA TYR A 96 15.70 -7.60 -7.93
C TYR A 96 14.46 -7.27 -8.78
N CYS A 97 13.48 -6.56 -8.22
CA CYS A 97 12.32 -6.08 -8.99
C CYS A 97 12.77 -5.22 -10.20
N LYS A 98 13.74 -4.32 -9.98
CA LYS A 98 14.31 -3.48 -11.05
C LYS A 98 14.99 -4.33 -12.12
N GLN A 99 15.78 -5.34 -11.75
CA GLN A 99 16.43 -6.28 -12.68
C GLN A 99 15.40 -7.05 -13.51
N LYS A 100 14.30 -7.48 -12.89
CA LYS A 100 13.18 -8.17 -13.57
C LYS A 100 12.27 -7.22 -14.38
N LYS A 101 12.55 -5.91 -14.38
CA LYS A 101 11.75 -4.90 -15.08
C LYS A 101 10.27 -4.97 -14.69
N ILE A 102 9.97 -5.10 -13.41
CA ILE A 102 8.63 -4.99 -12.83
C ILE A 102 8.60 -3.82 -11.85
N LEU A 103 7.54 -3.01 -11.88
CA LEU A 103 7.36 -1.98 -10.88
C LEU A 103 7.12 -2.62 -9.51
N ALA A 104 7.73 -2.03 -8.49
CA ALA A 104 7.53 -2.45 -7.11
C ALA A 104 7.02 -1.26 -6.28
N LEU A 105 6.07 -1.54 -5.41
CA LEU A 105 5.57 -0.64 -4.39
C LEU A 105 5.69 -1.29 -3.01
N SER A 106 5.61 -0.48 -1.98
CA SER A 106 5.43 -0.97 -0.62
C SER A 106 4.42 -0.12 0.14
N THR A 107 3.77 -0.76 1.11
CA THR A 107 2.96 -0.08 2.13
C THR A 107 3.82 0.04 3.37
N PRO A 108 4.28 1.25 3.77
CA PRO A 108 4.91 1.47 5.06
C PRO A 108 3.86 1.47 6.18
N PHE A 109 4.25 1.01 7.37
CA PHE A 109 3.40 1.02 8.56
C PHE A 109 3.97 1.89 9.72
N SER A 110 5.03 2.63 9.45
CA SER A 110 5.60 3.60 10.39
C SER A 110 6.35 4.70 9.65
N ILE A 111 6.64 5.81 10.32
CA ILE A 111 7.49 6.87 9.79
C ILE A 111 8.88 6.32 9.46
N SER A 112 9.44 5.49 10.32
CA SER A 112 10.73 4.83 10.08
C SER A 112 10.72 3.93 8.84
N ALA A 113 9.58 3.29 8.53
CA ALA A 113 9.43 2.52 7.30
C ALA A 113 9.38 3.44 6.06
N VAL A 114 8.76 4.62 6.15
CA VAL A 114 8.81 5.63 5.07
C VAL A 114 10.25 6.07 4.84
N ASP A 115 11.00 6.40 5.89
CA ASP A 115 12.39 6.85 5.79
C ASP A 115 13.31 5.77 5.19
N ARG A 116 13.07 4.50 5.54
CA ARG A 116 13.75 3.36 4.92
C ARG A 116 13.43 3.25 3.42
N LEU A 117 12.16 3.34 3.05
CA LEU A 117 11.73 3.22 1.65
C LEU A 117 12.19 4.37 0.76
N GLU A 118 12.43 5.57 1.33
CA GLU A 118 13.01 6.69 0.57
C GLU A 118 14.40 6.36 0.04
N LYS A 119 15.21 5.59 0.79
CA LYS A 119 16.53 5.13 0.35
C LYS A 119 16.47 4.22 -0.89
N PHE A 120 15.34 3.52 -1.10
CA PHE A 120 15.16 2.60 -2.23
C PHE A 120 14.53 3.25 -3.45
N HIS A 121 14.16 4.53 -3.37
CA HIS A 121 13.61 5.33 -4.48
C HIS A 121 12.40 4.69 -5.16
N LEU A 122 11.47 4.15 -4.35
CA LEU A 122 10.22 3.61 -4.88
C LEU A 122 9.40 4.70 -5.58
N PRO A 123 8.63 4.34 -6.64
CA PRO A 123 7.98 5.32 -7.50
C PRO A 123 6.70 5.92 -6.91
N ALA A 124 6.11 5.30 -5.90
CA ALA A 124 4.86 5.71 -5.27
C ALA A 124 4.71 5.02 -3.91
N TYR A 125 3.79 5.51 -3.09
CA TYR A 125 3.41 4.90 -1.82
C TYR A 125 2.01 4.32 -1.87
N LYS A 126 1.82 3.14 -1.26
CA LYS A 126 0.50 2.63 -0.89
C LYS A 126 0.25 2.93 0.58
N ILE A 127 -0.93 3.42 0.89
CA ILE A 127 -1.36 3.68 2.27
C ILE A 127 -2.50 2.73 2.61
N GLY A 128 -2.32 1.97 3.69
CA GLY A 128 -3.33 1.04 4.20
C GLY A 128 -4.54 1.77 4.79
N SER A 129 -5.67 1.09 4.86
CA SER A 129 -6.91 1.65 5.43
C SER A 129 -6.74 2.06 6.90
N GLY A 130 -5.95 1.32 7.68
CA GLY A 130 -5.70 1.62 9.09
C GLY A 130 -4.94 2.92 9.34
N GLU A 131 -4.23 3.42 8.33
CA GLU A 131 -3.39 4.61 8.45
C GLU A 131 -4.08 5.91 8.01
N ILE A 132 -5.33 5.85 7.54
CA ILE A 132 -6.00 7.02 6.96
C ILE A 132 -6.24 8.16 7.97
N THR A 133 -6.32 7.84 9.25
CA THR A 133 -6.49 8.78 10.37
C THR A 133 -5.18 9.16 11.06
N ASN A 134 -4.06 8.55 10.67
CA ASN A 134 -2.74 8.82 11.22
C ASN A 134 -2.12 10.07 10.55
N ILE A 135 -2.60 11.24 10.95
CA ILE A 135 -2.23 12.52 10.32
C ILE A 135 -0.72 12.75 10.29
N PRO A 136 0.06 12.56 11.37
CA PRO A 136 1.51 12.75 11.32
C PRO A 136 2.21 11.85 10.29
N PHE A 137 1.72 10.61 10.14
CA PHE A 137 2.22 9.66 9.14
C PHE A 137 1.87 10.11 7.72
N LEU A 138 0.62 10.55 7.47
CA LEU A 138 0.20 11.07 6.18
C LEU A 138 1.00 12.31 5.78
N ASP A 139 1.24 13.24 6.71
CA ASP A 139 2.07 14.43 6.49
C ASP A 139 3.51 14.07 6.14
N ARG A 140 4.10 13.05 6.81
CA ARG A 140 5.45 12.58 6.48
C ARG A 140 5.52 12.04 5.05
N ILE A 141 4.53 11.26 4.64
CA ILE A 141 4.46 10.72 3.27
C ILE A 141 4.20 11.85 2.26
N ALA A 142 3.32 12.80 2.57
CA ALA A 142 3.00 13.90 1.67
C ALA A 142 4.23 14.74 1.30
N LYS A 143 5.18 14.92 2.24
CA LYS A 143 6.46 15.62 2.00
C LYS A 143 7.35 14.94 0.96
N THR A 144 7.13 13.67 0.66
CA THR A 144 7.89 12.96 -0.39
C THR A 144 7.51 13.41 -1.81
N LYS A 145 6.37 14.07 -1.98
CA LYS A 145 5.81 14.52 -3.28
C LYS A 145 5.55 13.39 -4.29
N LYS A 146 5.63 12.15 -3.86
CA LYS A 146 5.39 10.98 -4.70
C LYS A 146 3.89 10.72 -4.90
N PRO A 147 3.50 10.00 -5.96
CA PRO A 147 2.13 9.51 -6.13
C PRO A 147 1.69 8.62 -4.98
N ILE A 148 0.42 8.73 -4.61
CA ILE A 148 -0.19 8.03 -3.49
C ILE A 148 -1.33 7.14 -4.00
N ILE A 149 -1.35 5.89 -3.53
CA ILE A 149 -2.48 4.98 -3.67
C ILE A 149 -3.08 4.80 -2.27
N LEU A 150 -4.19 5.48 -1.99
CA LEU A 150 -4.83 5.54 -0.68
C LEU A 150 -5.98 4.54 -0.60
N SER A 151 -6.05 3.73 0.46
CA SER A 151 -7.21 2.86 0.74
C SER A 151 -8.22 3.54 1.62
N SER A 152 -9.52 3.26 1.40
CA SER A 152 -10.64 3.91 2.10
C SER A 152 -11.40 3.01 3.08
N GLY A 153 -10.92 1.80 3.35
CA GLY A 153 -11.59 0.88 4.28
C GLY A 153 -11.57 1.38 5.73
N MET A 154 -12.54 0.94 6.54
CA MET A 154 -12.69 1.30 7.97
C MET A 154 -12.83 2.79 8.26
N SER A 155 -13.11 3.62 7.24
CA SER A 155 -13.08 5.07 7.39
C SER A 155 -14.42 5.70 7.04
N THR A 156 -14.76 6.75 7.74
CA THR A 156 -15.87 7.64 7.39
C THR A 156 -15.50 8.51 6.19
N LEU A 157 -16.51 9.07 5.54
CA LEU A 157 -16.29 9.99 4.41
C LEU A 157 -15.47 11.22 4.79
N ASN A 158 -15.64 11.72 6.02
CA ASN A 158 -14.89 12.89 6.51
C ASN A 158 -13.41 12.55 6.73
N GLU A 159 -13.08 11.39 7.25
CA GLU A 159 -11.70 10.93 7.39
C GLU A 159 -11.02 10.79 6.03
N ILE A 160 -11.71 10.18 5.06
CA ILE A 160 -11.21 10.08 3.68
C ILE A 160 -10.97 11.47 3.09
N LYS A 161 -11.92 12.39 3.27
CA LYS A 161 -11.81 13.78 2.79
C LYS A 161 -10.59 14.48 3.39
N ASN A 162 -10.38 14.35 4.70
CA ASN A 162 -9.24 14.94 5.38
C ASN A 162 -7.91 14.40 4.85
N ALA A 163 -7.79 13.08 4.69
CA ALA A 163 -6.59 12.44 4.14
C ALA A 163 -6.32 12.91 2.68
N VAL A 164 -7.34 12.93 1.84
CA VAL A 164 -7.23 13.44 0.46
C VAL A 164 -6.78 14.90 0.44
N GLN A 165 -7.30 15.74 1.35
CA GLN A 165 -6.91 17.15 1.43
C GLN A 165 -5.45 17.34 1.81
N ILE A 166 -4.90 16.52 2.71
CA ILE A 166 -3.47 16.56 3.08
C ILE A 166 -2.61 16.40 1.83
N PHE A 167 -2.88 15.37 1.02
CA PHE A 167 -2.12 15.10 -0.19
C PHE A 167 -2.34 16.16 -1.28
N LYS A 168 -3.56 16.64 -1.47
CA LYS A 168 -3.87 17.73 -2.43
C LYS A 168 -3.14 19.02 -2.07
N LYS A 169 -3.15 19.43 -0.79
CA LYS A 169 -2.38 20.60 -0.30
C LYS A 169 -0.88 20.47 -0.55
N ASN A 170 -0.37 19.26 -0.52
CA ASN A 170 1.03 18.96 -0.79
C ASN A 170 1.32 18.67 -2.27
N HIS A 171 0.34 18.79 -3.17
CA HIS A 171 0.47 18.52 -4.61
C HIS A 171 0.92 17.07 -4.93
N ASN A 172 0.57 16.10 -4.08
CA ASN A 172 0.80 14.70 -4.41
C ASN A 172 -0.27 14.21 -5.39
N PRO A 173 0.10 13.51 -6.47
CA PRO A 173 -0.87 12.77 -7.29
C PRO A 173 -1.52 11.66 -6.45
N ILE A 174 -2.86 11.56 -6.46
CA ILE A 174 -3.60 10.61 -5.62
C ILE A 174 -4.50 9.73 -6.45
N SER A 175 -4.54 8.44 -6.13
CA SER A 175 -5.58 7.49 -6.51
C SER A 175 -6.23 6.92 -5.25
N LEU A 176 -7.56 6.81 -5.23
CA LEU A 176 -8.32 6.31 -4.09
C LEU A 176 -8.90 4.93 -4.40
N LEU A 177 -8.55 3.94 -3.58
CA LEU A 177 -9.13 2.60 -3.65
C LEU A 177 -10.34 2.48 -2.73
N HIS A 178 -11.44 1.99 -3.29
CA HIS A 178 -12.51 1.46 -2.45
C HIS A 178 -12.08 0.09 -1.90
N THR A 179 -12.11 -0.06 -0.59
CA THR A 179 -11.73 -1.30 0.10
C THR A 179 -12.74 -1.63 1.19
N THR A 180 -13.03 -2.92 1.36
CA THR A 180 -13.84 -3.44 2.46
C THR A 180 -12.94 -4.27 3.36
N SER A 181 -12.70 -3.80 4.60
CA SER A 181 -11.72 -4.38 5.52
C SER A 181 -12.28 -5.59 6.29
N ILE A 182 -12.81 -6.57 5.57
CA ILE A 182 -13.34 -7.84 6.08
C ILE A 182 -12.74 -8.97 5.26
N TYR A 183 -12.17 -9.98 5.91
CA TYR A 183 -11.52 -11.12 5.25
C TYR A 183 -12.12 -12.45 5.74
N PRO A 184 -12.76 -13.24 4.83
CA PRO A 184 -13.18 -12.91 3.47
C PRO A 184 -14.38 -11.96 3.44
N THR A 185 -14.43 -11.10 2.43
CA THR A 185 -15.56 -10.19 2.21
C THR A 185 -16.73 -10.92 1.56
N LYS A 186 -17.93 -10.83 2.11
CA LYS A 186 -19.15 -11.34 1.47
C LYS A 186 -19.58 -10.41 0.34
N TYR A 187 -20.14 -10.95 -0.75
CA TYR A 187 -20.56 -10.16 -1.92
C TYR A 187 -21.50 -8.99 -1.57
N LYS A 188 -22.42 -9.18 -0.62
CA LYS A 188 -23.36 -8.14 -0.16
C LYS A 188 -22.67 -6.94 0.49
N ASP A 189 -21.44 -7.11 1.00
CA ASP A 189 -20.68 -6.08 1.72
C ASP A 189 -19.69 -5.32 0.81
N VAL A 190 -19.55 -5.73 -0.46
CA VAL A 190 -18.54 -5.15 -1.38
C VAL A 190 -18.86 -3.72 -1.80
N ARG A 191 -20.13 -3.34 -1.96
CA ARG A 191 -20.60 -1.96 -2.23
C ARG A 191 -19.86 -1.23 -3.36
N LEU A 192 -19.73 -1.84 -4.54
CA LEU A 192 -18.98 -1.29 -5.68
C LEU A 192 -19.43 0.11 -6.14
N GLY A 193 -20.68 0.50 -5.88
CA GLY A 193 -21.16 1.86 -6.17
C GLY A 193 -20.41 2.98 -5.47
N LEU A 194 -19.64 2.68 -4.41
CA LEU A 194 -18.77 3.65 -3.75
C LEU A 194 -17.61 4.10 -4.64
N ILE A 195 -17.15 3.30 -5.59
CA ILE A 195 -16.10 3.68 -6.55
C ILE A 195 -16.54 4.92 -7.33
N GLU A 196 -17.75 4.87 -7.91
CA GLU A 196 -18.29 5.99 -8.68
C GLU A 196 -18.58 7.20 -7.79
N LYS A 197 -19.11 6.98 -6.57
CA LYS A 197 -19.34 8.04 -5.60
C LYS A 197 -18.05 8.77 -5.22
N TYR A 198 -16.96 8.04 -4.92
CA TYR A 198 -15.67 8.65 -4.58
C TYR A 198 -15.07 9.40 -5.75
N ARG A 199 -15.17 8.83 -6.96
CA ARG A 199 -14.71 9.48 -8.19
C ARG A 199 -15.39 10.83 -8.40
N LYS A 200 -16.72 10.91 -8.26
CA LYS A 200 -17.47 12.17 -8.38
C LYS A 200 -17.12 13.17 -7.28
N LEU A 201 -16.97 12.69 -6.05
CA LEU A 201 -16.76 13.54 -4.88
C LEU A 201 -15.37 14.17 -4.84
N PHE A 202 -14.34 13.38 -5.17
CA PHE A 202 -12.94 13.80 -5.02
C PHE A 202 -12.27 14.25 -6.32
N GLY A 203 -12.83 13.89 -7.48
CA GLY A 203 -12.27 14.20 -8.80
C GLY A 203 -10.97 13.48 -9.12
N ILE A 204 -10.66 12.36 -8.43
CA ILE A 204 -9.44 11.55 -8.56
C ILE A 204 -9.75 10.14 -9.05
N PRO A 205 -8.79 9.43 -9.70
CA PRO A 205 -8.99 8.06 -10.14
C PRO A 205 -9.09 7.08 -8.98
#